data_703faacd1beca3309ad81490b35b2c7e
#
_entry.id   703faacd1beca3309ad81490b35b2c7e
#
_cell.length_a   1.000
_cell.length_b   1.000
_cell.length_c   1.000
_cell.angle_alpha   90.00
_cell.angle_beta   90.00
_cell.angle_gamma   90.00
#
_symmetry.space_group_name_H-M   'P 1'
#
loop_
_entity.id
_entity.type
_entity.pdbx_description
1 polymer ?
#
loop_
_entity_poly.entity_id
_entity_poly.type
_entity_poly.pdbx_seq_one_letter_code
_entity_poly.pdbx_strand_id
1 'polypeptide(L)'
;MFMEVLVEGGADVPAVREILVRRFNLEENINFRIHPHRGKGKLPENILSKPNPRNRGLLDQLPAKLRGFGKLPGPCCVVVLVDADDDNCRDLKSDLIEVYQKIESKPSCVLFRIAVEETESWFIADAFAVKSAYPKADLNRIAKSPPDSIIGAWENLAKALGRKPEDCIGADKFEWARRISPYLDLEDPKSPSLNAFLLGINNILF
;
A
#
# COMPACT_ATOMS: atom_id res chain seq x y z
N MET A 1 -9.84 15.00 -11.59
CA MET A 1 -8.82 15.05 -10.49
C MET A 1 -7.79 13.98 -10.76
N PHE A 2 -6.51 14.26 -10.61
CA PHE A 2 -5.42 13.29 -10.78
C PHE A 2 -4.97 12.75 -9.39
N MET A 3 -4.69 11.44 -9.29
CA MET A 3 -4.21 10.83 -8.05
C MET A 3 -2.71 10.50 -8.15
N GLU A 4 -1.92 10.99 -7.19
CA GLU A 4 -0.52 10.61 -6.97
C GLU A 4 -0.48 9.58 -5.84
N VAL A 5 -0.21 8.32 -6.17
CA VAL A 5 -0.26 7.21 -5.20
C VAL A 5 1.15 6.85 -4.76
N LEU A 6 1.43 7.02 -3.48
CA LEU A 6 2.72 6.75 -2.88
C LEU A 6 2.66 5.40 -2.16
N VAL A 7 3.58 4.50 -2.49
CA VAL A 7 3.69 3.15 -1.90
C VAL A 7 5.11 2.89 -1.40
N GLU A 8 5.28 1.97 -0.46
CA GLU A 8 6.57 1.68 0.17
C GLU A 8 7.57 1.05 -0.79
N GLY A 9 7.10 0.19 -1.67
CA GLY A 9 8.00 -0.56 -2.54
C GLY A 9 7.44 -0.87 -3.91
N GLY A 10 8.32 -1.43 -4.75
CA GLY A 10 7.92 -1.92 -6.07
C GLY A 10 6.95 -3.10 -6.00
N ALA A 11 6.97 -3.85 -4.90
CA ALA A 11 6.10 -5.00 -4.70
C ALA A 11 4.62 -4.61 -4.57
N ASP A 12 4.32 -3.42 -4.06
CA ASP A 12 2.94 -2.94 -3.88
C ASP A 12 2.30 -2.48 -5.20
N VAL A 13 3.15 -2.07 -6.16
CA VAL A 13 2.69 -1.47 -7.42
C VAL A 13 1.68 -2.34 -8.17
N PRO A 14 1.91 -3.68 -8.37
CA PRO A 14 0.95 -4.50 -9.11
C PRO A 14 -0.41 -4.58 -8.43
N ALA A 15 -0.46 -4.71 -7.11
CA ALA A 15 -1.70 -4.79 -6.36
C ALA A 15 -2.50 -3.49 -6.44
N VAL A 16 -1.85 -2.37 -6.16
CA VAL A 16 -2.50 -1.05 -6.19
C VAL A 16 -2.99 -0.71 -7.61
N ARG A 17 -2.17 -0.98 -8.63
CA ARG A 17 -2.58 -0.79 -10.04
C ARG A 17 -3.82 -1.60 -10.38
N GLU A 18 -3.81 -2.89 -10.08
CA GLU A 18 -4.90 -3.80 -10.39
C GLU A 18 -6.20 -3.38 -9.70
N ILE A 19 -6.12 -2.98 -8.43
CA ILE A 19 -7.26 -2.46 -7.66
C ILE A 19 -7.84 -1.20 -8.33
N LEU A 20 -7.01 -0.22 -8.65
CA LEU A 20 -7.47 1.04 -9.24
C LEU A 20 -8.10 0.85 -10.61
N VAL A 21 -7.52 -0.02 -11.44
CA VAL A 21 -8.04 -0.34 -12.77
C VAL A 21 -9.34 -1.14 -12.67
N ARG A 22 -9.37 -2.24 -11.92
CA ARG A 22 -10.54 -3.14 -11.91
C ARG A 22 -11.72 -2.59 -11.14
N ARG A 23 -11.48 -1.98 -9.97
CA ARG A 23 -12.58 -1.55 -9.09
C ARG A 23 -13.13 -0.18 -9.47
N PHE A 24 -12.27 0.70 -9.98
CA PHE A 24 -12.63 2.10 -10.23
C PHE A 24 -12.54 2.50 -11.71
N ASN A 25 -12.19 1.57 -12.59
CA ASN A 25 -12.04 1.80 -14.04
C ASN A 25 -11.12 3.00 -14.36
N LEU A 26 -10.03 3.10 -13.60
CA LEU A 26 -9.03 4.16 -13.75
C LEU A 26 -7.90 3.70 -14.67
N GLU A 27 -7.29 4.66 -15.36
CA GLU A 27 -6.16 4.42 -16.28
C GLU A 27 -4.89 5.09 -15.75
N GLU A 28 -3.80 4.31 -15.66
CA GLU A 28 -2.50 4.82 -15.20
C GLU A 28 -1.96 5.87 -16.17
N ASN A 29 -1.35 6.92 -15.64
CA ASN A 29 -0.87 8.12 -16.34
C ASN A 29 -1.97 9.03 -16.94
N ILE A 30 -3.25 8.65 -16.83
CA ILE A 30 -4.39 9.50 -17.17
C ILE A 30 -5.13 9.94 -15.91
N ASN A 31 -5.45 9.00 -15.02
CA ASN A 31 -6.19 9.26 -13.79
C ASN A 31 -5.31 9.19 -12.55
N PHE A 32 -4.25 8.37 -12.58
CA PHE A 32 -3.34 8.19 -11.46
C PHE A 32 -1.91 7.88 -11.92
N ARG A 33 -0.96 8.03 -10.97
CA ARG A 33 0.42 7.55 -11.08
C ARG A 33 0.86 6.95 -9.76
N ILE A 34 1.57 5.81 -9.82
CA ILE A 34 2.11 5.15 -8.63
C ILE A 34 3.60 5.48 -8.50
N HIS A 35 4.00 5.85 -7.29
CA HIS A 35 5.36 6.20 -6.92
C HIS A 35 5.88 5.22 -5.88
N PRO A 36 6.64 4.18 -6.28
CA PRO A 36 7.29 3.28 -5.34
C PRO A 36 8.51 3.95 -4.70
N HIS A 37 8.74 3.60 -3.44
CA HIS A 37 9.89 4.05 -2.64
C HIS A 37 10.83 2.85 -2.34
N ARG A 38 11.77 3.06 -1.43
CA ARG A 38 12.69 2.02 -0.96
C ARG A 38 12.42 1.68 0.49
N GLY A 39 11.23 1.10 0.74
CA GLY A 39 10.72 0.75 2.06
C GLY A 39 9.99 1.92 2.74
N LYS A 40 9.52 1.67 3.96
CA LYS A 40 8.76 2.60 4.81
C LYS A 40 9.53 3.86 5.17
N GLY A 41 10.77 3.70 5.64
CA GLY A 41 11.55 4.79 6.20
C GLY A 41 10.99 5.30 7.54
N LYS A 42 11.32 6.54 7.88
CA LYS A 42 10.84 7.21 9.12
C LYS A 42 10.49 8.65 8.83
N LEU A 43 9.48 9.17 9.53
CA LEU A 43 9.17 10.60 9.45
C LEU A 43 10.35 11.42 9.98
N PRO A 44 10.82 12.46 9.24
CA PRO A 44 11.92 13.30 9.70
C PRO A 44 11.47 14.19 10.87
N GLU A 45 12.36 14.41 11.83
CA GLU A 45 12.10 15.33 12.96
C GLU A 45 11.74 16.75 12.49
N ASN A 46 12.45 17.22 11.48
CA ASN A 46 12.14 18.50 10.83
C ASN A 46 11.49 18.29 9.46
N ILE A 47 10.15 18.33 9.44
CA ILE A 47 9.33 18.14 8.25
C ILE A 47 9.52 19.20 7.17
N LEU A 48 10.08 20.36 7.51
CA LEU A 48 10.34 21.45 6.56
C LEU A 48 11.71 21.34 5.89
N SER A 49 12.60 20.51 6.40
CA SER A 49 13.93 20.31 5.83
C SER A 49 13.86 19.67 4.44
N LYS A 50 14.96 19.80 3.70
CA LYS A 50 15.15 19.02 2.48
C LYS A 50 15.40 17.56 2.86
N PRO A 51 14.78 16.59 2.17
CA PRO A 51 15.01 15.18 2.46
C PRO A 51 16.47 14.80 2.22
N ASN A 52 17.01 13.95 3.09
CA ASN A 52 18.35 13.40 2.88
C ASN A 52 18.31 12.48 1.64
N PRO A 53 19.17 12.70 0.61
CA PRO A 53 19.19 11.88 -0.59
C PRO A 53 19.50 10.38 -0.34
N ARG A 54 20.11 10.07 0.80
CA ARG A 54 20.41 8.69 1.21
C ARG A 54 19.18 7.97 1.76
N ASN A 55 18.26 8.71 2.37
CA ASN A 55 17.02 8.18 2.94
C ASN A 55 15.94 8.20 1.87
N ARG A 56 15.59 7.03 1.35
CA ARG A 56 14.68 6.88 0.19
C ARG A 56 13.39 6.15 0.53
N GLY A 57 13.11 5.97 1.81
CA GLY A 57 11.85 5.42 2.29
C GLY A 57 10.68 6.37 2.06
N LEU A 58 9.49 5.84 2.04
CA LEU A 58 8.27 6.60 1.82
C LEU A 58 8.12 7.74 2.84
N LEU A 59 8.23 7.43 4.12
CA LEU A 59 8.05 8.40 5.21
C LEU A 59 9.18 9.44 5.24
N ASP A 60 10.43 9.07 4.88
CA ASP A 60 11.54 10.01 4.77
C ASP A 60 11.26 11.12 3.74
N GLN A 61 10.59 10.76 2.66
CA GLN A 61 10.32 11.64 1.51
C GLN A 61 8.96 12.34 1.60
N LEU A 62 8.04 11.82 2.41
CA LEU A 62 6.63 12.22 2.42
C LEU A 62 6.43 13.74 2.61
N PRO A 63 7.04 14.42 3.59
CA PRO A 63 6.81 15.86 3.77
C PRO A 63 7.22 16.69 2.56
N ALA A 64 8.34 16.32 1.93
CA ALA A 64 8.82 17.02 0.73
C ALA A 64 7.95 16.76 -0.49
N LYS A 65 7.47 15.52 -0.65
CA LYS A 65 6.55 15.15 -1.73
C LYS A 65 5.21 15.88 -1.58
N LEU A 66 4.64 15.92 -0.38
CA LEU A 66 3.41 16.67 -0.11
C LEU A 66 3.57 18.15 -0.46
N ARG A 67 4.69 18.79 -0.06
CA ARG A 67 4.99 20.17 -0.46
C ARG A 67 5.14 20.33 -1.98
N GLY A 68 5.71 19.33 -2.65
CA GLY A 68 5.86 19.32 -4.11
C GLY A 68 4.52 19.23 -4.82
N PHE A 69 3.68 18.27 -4.42
CA PHE A 69 2.35 18.08 -4.99
C PHE A 69 1.41 19.26 -4.72
N GLY A 70 1.55 19.93 -3.57
CA GLY A 70 0.79 21.14 -3.28
C GLY A 70 1.09 22.33 -4.19
N LYS A 71 2.18 22.27 -4.97
CA LYS A 71 2.57 23.30 -5.94
C LYS A 71 2.17 22.95 -7.37
N LEU A 72 1.65 21.77 -7.61
CA LEU A 72 1.20 21.38 -8.94
C LEU A 72 -0.03 22.18 -9.35
N PRO A 73 -0.14 22.56 -10.63
CA PRO A 73 -1.36 23.19 -11.13
C PRO A 73 -2.49 22.17 -11.21
N GLY A 74 -3.68 22.61 -10.80
CA GLY A 74 -4.92 21.79 -10.89
C GLY A 74 -5.16 20.90 -9.67
N PRO A 75 -6.32 20.25 -9.63
CA PRO A 75 -6.74 19.41 -8.51
C PRO A 75 -5.96 18.09 -8.50
N CYS A 76 -5.19 17.89 -7.44
CA CYS A 76 -4.42 16.67 -7.18
C CYS A 76 -4.80 16.08 -5.82
N CYS A 77 -5.03 14.78 -5.78
CA CYS A 77 -5.16 14.02 -4.54
C CYS A 77 -3.95 13.12 -4.33
N VAL A 78 -3.35 13.17 -3.16
CA VAL A 78 -2.25 12.27 -2.80
C VAL A 78 -2.79 11.12 -1.96
N VAL A 79 -2.60 9.90 -2.45
CA VAL A 79 -2.92 8.68 -1.71
C VAL A 79 -1.62 8.10 -1.18
N VAL A 80 -1.54 7.87 0.11
CA VAL A 80 -0.37 7.27 0.78
C VAL A 80 -0.80 5.93 1.34
N LEU A 81 -0.22 4.86 0.82
CA LEU A 81 -0.38 3.51 1.35
C LEU A 81 0.94 3.10 2.01
N VAL A 82 0.86 2.77 3.28
CA VAL A 82 2.00 2.37 4.11
C VAL A 82 1.66 1.11 4.89
N ASP A 83 2.62 0.20 5.06
CA ASP A 83 2.46 -0.99 5.86
C ASP A 83 2.55 -0.64 7.35
N ALA A 84 1.74 -1.28 8.19
CA ALA A 84 1.84 -1.07 9.63
C ALA A 84 3.15 -1.63 10.19
N ASP A 85 3.58 -2.80 9.69
CA ASP A 85 4.61 -3.60 10.34
C ASP A 85 4.32 -3.74 11.85
N ASP A 86 5.27 -3.35 12.71
CA ASP A 86 5.14 -3.35 14.17
C ASP A 86 4.50 -2.07 14.75
N ASP A 87 4.16 -1.08 13.89
CA ASP A 87 3.61 0.20 14.36
C ASP A 87 2.13 0.09 14.75
N ASN A 88 1.70 0.87 15.73
CA ASN A 88 0.29 1.07 16.01
C ASN A 88 -0.35 1.88 14.88
N CYS A 89 -1.33 1.30 14.18
CA CYS A 89 -1.99 1.95 13.05
C CYS A 89 -2.63 3.31 13.38
N ARG A 90 -3.15 3.50 14.62
CA ARG A 90 -3.77 4.76 15.03
C ARG A 90 -2.73 5.84 15.23
N ASP A 91 -1.63 5.48 15.89
CA ASP A 91 -0.54 6.42 16.18
C ASP A 91 0.14 6.82 14.88
N LEU A 92 0.51 5.84 14.03
CA LEU A 92 1.07 6.11 12.70
C LEU A 92 0.16 7.02 11.87
N LYS A 93 -1.15 6.76 11.85
CA LYS A 93 -2.10 7.60 11.12
C LYS A 93 -2.19 9.00 11.70
N SER A 94 -2.14 9.14 13.03
CA SER A 94 -2.12 10.44 13.70
C SER A 94 -0.90 11.26 13.30
N ASP A 95 0.28 10.63 13.30
CA ASP A 95 1.54 11.27 12.90
C ASP A 95 1.50 11.75 11.45
N LEU A 96 0.97 10.92 10.54
CA LEU A 96 0.81 11.29 9.13
C LEU A 96 -0.13 12.49 8.93
N ILE A 97 -1.24 12.54 9.69
CA ILE A 97 -2.17 13.65 9.67
C ILE A 97 -1.51 14.91 10.23
N GLU A 98 -0.75 14.79 11.32
CA GLU A 98 -0.02 15.92 11.92
C GLU A 98 1.00 16.52 10.95
N VAL A 99 1.77 15.67 10.26
CA VAL A 99 2.70 16.09 9.21
C VAL A 99 1.97 16.87 8.12
N TYR A 100 0.86 16.35 7.63
CA TYR A 100 0.07 17.02 6.59
C TYR A 100 -0.47 18.37 7.05
N GLN A 101 -0.94 18.47 8.30
CA GLN A 101 -1.47 19.72 8.86
C GLN A 101 -0.42 20.82 8.96
N LYS A 102 0.82 20.46 9.29
CA LYS A 102 1.95 21.39 9.45
C LYS A 102 2.52 21.91 8.12
N ILE A 103 2.17 21.31 7.00
CA ILE A 103 2.65 21.73 5.67
C ILE A 103 1.75 22.83 5.12
N GLU A 104 2.30 24.00 4.83
CA GLU A 104 1.56 25.16 4.26
C GLU A 104 1.17 24.88 2.80
N SER A 105 2.15 24.61 1.93
CA SER A 105 1.91 24.26 0.52
C SER A 105 1.68 22.75 0.42
N LYS A 106 0.44 22.31 0.46
CA LYS A 106 0.03 20.91 0.44
C LYS A 106 -1.09 20.67 -0.57
N PRO A 107 -1.26 19.43 -1.08
CA PRO A 107 -2.39 19.10 -1.94
C PRO A 107 -3.71 19.32 -1.20
N SER A 108 -4.75 19.69 -1.93
CA SER A 108 -6.09 19.92 -1.36
C SER A 108 -6.75 18.63 -0.86
N CYS A 109 -6.33 17.49 -1.39
CA CYS A 109 -6.80 16.17 -1.02
C CYS A 109 -5.63 15.27 -0.61
N VAL A 110 -5.74 14.60 0.52
CA VAL A 110 -4.83 13.52 0.94
C VAL A 110 -5.61 12.37 1.54
N LEU A 111 -5.22 11.17 1.21
CA LEU A 111 -5.73 9.94 1.80
C LEU A 111 -4.58 9.14 2.39
N PHE A 112 -4.55 8.97 3.70
CA PHE A 112 -3.64 8.04 4.36
C PHE A 112 -4.34 6.71 4.59
N ARG A 113 -3.73 5.62 4.10
CA ARG A 113 -4.17 4.26 4.32
C ARG A 113 -3.02 3.40 4.81
N ILE A 114 -3.34 2.53 5.72
CA ILE A 114 -2.39 1.62 6.34
C ILE A 114 -2.83 0.20 5.99
N ALA A 115 -1.97 -0.57 5.32
CA ALA A 115 -2.12 -2.00 5.25
C ALA A 115 -1.72 -2.58 6.61
N VAL A 116 -2.63 -3.29 7.24
CA VAL A 116 -2.35 -3.87 8.57
C VAL A 116 -1.41 -5.04 8.37
N GLU A 117 -0.30 -5.05 9.10
CA GLU A 117 0.90 -5.80 8.82
C GLU A 117 1.54 -5.33 7.50
N GLU A 118 1.18 -5.98 6.41
CA GLU A 118 1.72 -5.75 5.07
C GLU A 118 0.63 -5.90 4.00
N THR A 119 0.88 -5.44 2.77
CA THR A 119 -0.04 -5.64 1.64
C THR A 119 -0.29 -7.12 1.32
N GLU A 120 0.61 -8.03 1.66
CA GLU A 120 0.44 -9.47 1.54
C GLU A 120 -0.70 -10.01 2.41
N SER A 121 -1.11 -9.32 3.47
CA SER A 121 -2.30 -9.65 4.26
C SER A 121 -3.57 -9.67 3.41
N TRP A 122 -3.65 -8.79 2.40
CA TRP A 122 -4.77 -8.76 1.47
C TRP A 122 -4.87 -10.05 0.64
N PHE A 123 -3.72 -10.61 0.25
CA PHE A 123 -3.65 -11.83 -0.54
C PHE A 123 -4.02 -13.06 0.29
N ILE A 124 -3.42 -13.22 1.47
CA ILE A 124 -3.68 -14.39 2.32
C ILE A 124 -5.10 -14.41 2.90
N ALA A 125 -5.76 -13.25 2.98
CA ALA A 125 -7.17 -13.16 3.36
C ALA A 125 -8.10 -13.73 2.29
N ASP A 126 -7.68 -13.75 1.02
CA ASP A 126 -8.45 -14.24 -0.12
C ASP A 126 -7.89 -15.57 -0.63
N ALA A 127 -8.36 -16.65 0.00
CA ALA A 127 -7.97 -18.02 -0.35
C ALA A 127 -8.27 -18.37 -1.82
N PHE A 128 -9.34 -17.82 -2.38
CA PHE A 128 -9.70 -18.04 -3.78
C PHE A 128 -8.70 -17.37 -4.72
N ALA A 129 -8.32 -16.13 -4.43
CA ALA A 129 -7.33 -15.39 -5.23
C ALA A 129 -5.97 -16.11 -5.25
N VAL A 130 -5.50 -16.55 -4.06
CA VAL A 130 -4.24 -17.33 -3.97
C VAL A 130 -4.32 -18.62 -4.78
N LYS A 131 -5.40 -19.39 -4.65
CA LYS A 131 -5.56 -20.65 -5.38
C LYS A 131 -5.72 -20.47 -6.87
N SER A 132 -6.38 -19.41 -7.31
CA SER A 132 -6.53 -19.08 -8.73
C SER A 132 -5.18 -18.73 -9.37
N ALA A 133 -4.34 -17.95 -8.67
CA ALA A 133 -3.00 -17.61 -9.13
C ALA A 133 -2.01 -18.78 -9.02
N TYR A 134 -2.14 -19.57 -7.96
CA TYR A 134 -1.24 -20.66 -7.61
C TYR A 134 -2.03 -21.94 -7.21
N PRO A 135 -2.49 -22.75 -8.19
CA PRO A 135 -3.34 -23.92 -7.91
C PRO A 135 -2.73 -24.94 -6.96
N LYS A 136 -1.38 -24.99 -6.88
CA LYS A 136 -0.64 -25.90 -5.99
C LYS A 136 -0.37 -25.31 -4.60
N ALA A 137 -0.79 -24.07 -4.30
CA ALA A 137 -0.60 -23.46 -2.99
C ALA A 137 -1.25 -24.31 -1.88
N ASP A 138 -0.55 -24.49 -0.78
CA ASP A 138 -1.04 -25.18 0.41
C ASP A 138 -1.54 -24.17 1.45
N LEU A 139 -2.82 -23.85 1.38
CA LEU A 139 -3.44 -22.85 2.27
C LEU A 139 -3.47 -23.29 3.75
N ASN A 140 -3.26 -24.59 4.05
CA ASN A 140 -3.15 -25.03 5.45
C ASN A 140 -1.88 -24.51 6.14
N ARG A 141 -0.93 -24.00 5.38
CA ARG A 141 0.29 -23.35 5.91
C ARG A 141 0.09 -21.90 6.28
N ILE A 142 -1.04 -21.29 5.90
CA ILE A 142 -1.41 -19.95 6.35
C ILE A 142 -2.00 -20.06 7.75
N ALA A 143 -1.59 -19.19 8.65
CA ALA A 143 -2.11 -19.16 10.01
C ALA A 143 -3.64 -18.98 9.99
N LYS A 144 -4.34 -19.76 10.83
CA LYS A 144 -5.80 -19.67 10.99
C LYS A 144 -6.14 -18.53 11.97
N SER A 145 -5.96 -17.32 11.53
CA SER A 145 -6.24 -16.10 12.29
C SER A 145 -7.16 -15.20 11.47
N PRO A 146 -7.88 -14.27 12.12
CA PRO A 146 -8.65 -13.30 11.37
C PRO A 146 -7.80 -12.54 10.35
N PRO A 147 -8.34 -12.14 9.19
CA PRO A 147 -7.63 -11.26 8.26
C PRO A 147 -7.06 -10.03 8.97
N ASP A 148 -5.90 -9.57 8.54
CA ASP A 148 -5.16 -8.45 9.13
C ASP A 148 -4.66 -8.68 10.58
N SER A 149 -4.65 -9.92 11.07
CA SER A 149 -4.07 -10.27 12.38
C SER A 149 -2.95 -11.33 12.27
N ILE A 150 -2.56 -11.67 11.05
CA ILE A 150 -1.54 -12.67 10.78
C ILE A 150 -0.19 -11.96 10.71
N ILE A 151 0.62 -12.11 11.76
CA ILE A 151 1.99 -11.61 11.81
C ILE A 151 2.85 -12.37 10.79
N GLY A 152 3.67 -11.63 10.03
CA GLY A 152 4.49 -12.18 8.97
C GLY A 152 3.65 -12.65 7.78
N ALA A 153 2.83 -11.79 7.24
CA ALA A 153 1.90 -12.12 6.15
C ALA A 153 2.64 -12.67 4.93
N TRP A 154 3.75 -12.05 4.53
CA TRP A 154 4.51 -12.51 3.37
C TRP A 154 5.20 -13.85 3.62
N GLU A 155 5.69 -14.14 4.84
CA GLU A 155 6.28 -15.43 5.21
C GLU A 155 5.23 -16.55 5.17
N ASN A 156 4.01 -16.25 5.63
CA ASN A 156 2.89 -17.18 5.54
C ASN A 156 2.54 -17.47 4.07
N LEU A 157 2.50 -16.44 3.22
CA LEU A 157 2.28 -16.59 1.79
C LEU A 157 3.40 -17.42 1.14
N ALA A 158 4.68 -17.10 1.41
CA ALA A 158 5.82 -17.85 0.90
C ALA A 158 5.71 -19.34 1.23
N LYS A 159 5.42 -19.68 2.50
CA LYS A 159 5.23 -21.08 2.95
C LYS A 159 4.07 -21.75 2.22
N ALA A 160 2.95 -21.06 2.05
CA ALA A 160 1.80 -21.58 1.31
C ALA A 160 2.13 -21.86 -0.16
N LEU A 161 2.98 -21.04 -0.76
CA LEU A 161 3.47 -21.23 -2.13
C LEU A 161 4.61 -22.26 -2.25
N GLY A 162 4.98 -22.92 -1.15
CA GLY A 162 6.05 -23.93 -1.13
C GLY A 162 7.47 -23.33 -1.20
N ARG A 163 7.61 -22.03 -0.84
CA ARG A 163 8.90 -21.33 -0.79
C ARG A 163 9.38 -21.23 0.66
N LYS A 164 10.68 -21.13 0.84
CA LYS A 164 11.26 -20.79 2.13
C LYS A 164 11.37 -19.26 2.22
N PRO A 165 10.88 -18.64 3.29
CA PRO A 165 10.95 -17.18 3.44
C PRO A 165 12.37 -16.61 3.29
N GLU A 166 13.37 -17.29 3.85
CA GLU A 166 14.77 -16.88 3.79
C GLU A 166 15.36 -16.83 2.37
N ASP A 167 14.76 -17.54 1.42
CA ASP A 167 15.16 -17.55 0.00
C ASP A 167 14.38 -16.53 -0.85
N CYS A 168 13.38 -15.83 -0.27
CA CYS A 168 12.54 -14.90 -0.99
C CYS A 168 13.12 -13.47 -0.95
N ILE A 169 12.97 -12.77 -2.07
CA ILE A 169 13.41 -11.38 -2.24
C ILE A 169 12.26 -10.50 -2.75
N GLY A 170 12.48 -9.20 -2.82
CA GLY A 170 11.45 -8.26 -3.30
C GLY A 170 10.87 -8.57 -4.69
N ALA A 171 11.64 -9.24 -5.57
CA ALA A 171 11.14 -9.69 -6.87
C ALA A 171 10.08 -10.81 -6.74
N ASP A 172 10.19 -11.66 -5.73
CA ASP A 172 9.19 -12.70 -5.46
C ASP A 172 7.88 -12.04 -4.97
N LYS A 173 7.96 -11.10 -4.05
CA LYS A 173 6.79 -10.32 -3.57
C LYS A 173 6.10 -9.59 -4.73
N PHE A 174 6.86 -8.95 -5.62
CA PHE A 174 6.33 -8.32 -6.83
C PHE A 174 5.56 -9.33 -7.71
N GLU A 175 6.15 -10.51 -7.94
CA GLU A 175 5.53 -11.54 -8.78
C GLU A 175 4.26 -12.11 -8.12
N TRP A 176 4.24 -12.28 -6.78
CA TRP A 176 3.03 -12.71 -6.06
C TRP A 176 1.93 -11.68 -6.20
N ALA A 177 2.25 -10.40 -5.96
CA ALA A 177 1.28 -9.32 -6.13
C ALA A 177 0.72 -9.28 -7.56
N ARG A 178 1.59 -9.35 -8.58
CA ARG A 178 1.20 -9.35 -10.00
C ARG A 178 0.26 -10.50 -10.36
N ARG A 179 0.48 -11.69 -9.78
CA ARG A 179 -0.30 -12.89 -10.11
C ARG A 179 -1.58 -13.03 -9.30
N ILE A 180 -1.58 -12.61 -8.04
CA ILE A 180 -2.73 -12.79 -7.14
C ILE A 180 -3.75 -11.67 -7.30
N SER A 181 -3.32 -10.43 -7.44
CA SER A 181 -4.21 -9.26 -7.47
C SER A 181 -5.32 -9.32 -8.52
N PRO A 182 -5.12 -9.91 -9.73
CA PRO A 182 -6.21 -10.05 -10.71
C PRO A 182 -7.40 -10.88 -10.23
N TYR A 183 -7.23 -11.68 -9.19
CA TYR A 183 -8.27 -12.56 -8.66
C TYR A 183 -8.86 -12.09 -7.33
N LEU A 184 -8.34 -11.00 -6.73
CA LEU A 184 -8.89 -10.46 -5.48
C LEU A 184 -10.38 -10.11 -5.64
N ASP A 185 -11.17 -10.49 -4.65
CA ASP A 185 -12.55 -10.04 -4.53
C ASP A 185 -12.56 -8.58 -4.04
N LEU A 186 -12.83 -7.66 -4.96
CA LEU A 186 -12.87 -6.23 -4.68
C LEU A 186 -14.29 -5.71 -4.38
N GLU A 187 -15.32 -6.57 -4.48
CA GLU A 187 -16.69 -6.23 -4.10
C GLU A 187 -16.98 -6.59 -2.64
N ASP A 188 -16.45 -7.73 -2.17
CA ASP A 188 -16.54 -8.18 -0.78
C ASP A 188 -15.16 -8.59 -0.23
N PRO A 189 -14.25 -7.61 -0.06
CA PRO A 189 -12.88 -7.87 0.36
C PRO A 189 -12.84 -8.48 1.76
N LYS A 190 -12.07 -9.55 1.93
CA LYS A 190 -11.97 -10.26 3.22
C LYS A 190 -11.05 -9.58 4.21
N SER A 191 -10.10 -8.78 3.73
CA SER A 191 -9.21 -7.98 4.56
C SER A 191 -9.88 -6.64 4.92
N PRO A 192 -10.02 -6.31 6.22
CA PRO A 192 -10.52 -5.02 6.67
C PRO A 192 -9.68 -3.83 6.18
N SER A 193 -8.35 -3.96 6.10
CA SER A 193 -7.49 -2.88 5.63
C SER A 193 -7.62 -2.66 4.12
N LEU A 194 -7.80 -3.72 3.32
CA LEU A 194 -8.15 -3.59 1.90
C LEU A 194 -9.51 -2.90 1.73
N ASN A 195 -10.52 -3.31 2.50
CA ASN A 195 -11.82 -2.66 2.47
C ASN A 195 -11.72 -1.16 2.81
N ALA A 196 -10.94 -0.82 3.85
CA ALA A 196 -10.70 0.58 4.21
C ALA A 196 -9.99 1.36 3.09
N PHE A 197 -9.05 0.72 2.37
CA PHE A 197 -8.41 1.31 1.20
C PHE A 197 -9.41 1.61 0.10
N LEU A 198 -10.23 0.62 -0.28
CA LEU A 198 -11.27 0.76 -1.31
C LEU A 198 -12.28 1.87 -0.98
N LEU A 199 -12.82 1.87 0.25
CA LEU A 199 -13.73 2.92 0.72
C LEU A 199 -13.09 4.31 0.68
N GLY A 200 -11.80 4.40 1.00
CA GLY A 200 -11.08 5.66 0.93
C GLY A 200 -10.95 6.20 -0.48
N ILE A 201 -10.61 5.35 -1.44
CA ILE A 201 -10.54 5.73 -2.87
C ILE A 201 -11.93 6.11 -3.37
N ASN A 202 -12.96 5.34 -3.02
CA ASN A 202 -14.34 5.66 -3.41
C ASN A 202 -14.76 7.06 -2.96
N ASN A 203 -14.46 7.43 -1.70
CA ASN A 203 -14.80 8.75 -1.15
C ASN A 203 -14.00 9.91 -1.77
N ILE A 204 -12.90 9.63 -2.47
CA ILE A 204 -12.14 10.64 -3.22
C ILE A 204 -12.77 10.87 -4.59
N LEU A 205 -13.30 9.81 -5.19
CA LEU A 205 -13.78 9.83 -6.58
C LEU A 205 -15.24 10.31 -6.70
N PHE A 206 -16.03 10.04 -5.67
CA PHE A 206 -17.48 10.29 -5.63
C PHE A 206 -17.90 11.03 -4.37
#